data_067efa319c77f20261320dfc29ad95ed
#
_entry.id   067efa319c77f20261320dfc29ad95ed
#
_cell.length_a   1.000
_cell.length_b   1.000
_cell.length_c   1.000
_cell.angle_alpha   90.00
_cell.angle_beta   90.00
_cell.angle_gamma   90.00
#
_symmetry.space_group_name_H-M   'P 1'
#
loop_
_entity.id
_entity.type
_entity.pdbx_description
1 polymer ?
#
loop_
_entity_poly.entity_id
_entity_poly.type
_entity_poly.pdbx_seq_one_letter_code
_entity_poly.pdbx_strand_id
1 'polypeptide(L)'
;MRFTGLKYLQLLACLGLFACGSAERYDVVIVGGGASGTAAGLQAARMGARTLIVEEFDWLGGMLTSAGVSATDGNYRLRGGIWDEFRTELARHYGCDSALMTGWVSNVLFEPSVGDSIFKRLVAGEPKLTVWYRSAAETAEREKDVW
;
A
#
# COMPACT_ATOMS: atom_id res chain seq x y z
N MET A 1 -53.20 26.21 20.96
CA MET A 1 -52.26 25.51 20.02
C MET A 1 -51.04 25.09 20.84
N ARG A 2 -50.83 23.76 21.04
CA ARG A 2 -49.74 23.24 21.86
C ARG A 2 -48.58 22.86 20.95
N PHE A 3 -47.41 23.45 21.22
CA PHE A 3 -46.15 23.17 20.51
C PHE A 3 -45.62 21.77 20.85
N THR A 4 -45.91 20.80 20.03
CA THR A 4 -45.36 19.42 20.16
C THR A 4 -44.07 19.21 19.35
N GLY A 5 -43.60 20.23 18.61
CA GLY A 5 -42.43 20.11 17.72
C GLY A 5 -41.06 20.18 18.42
N LEU A 6 -40.97 20.77 19.63
CA LEU A 6 -39.69 21.02 20.29
C LEU A 6 -39.04 19.76 20.90
N LYS A 7 -39.86 18.75 21.25
CA LYS A 7 -39.35 17.49 21.84
C LYS A 7 -38.69 16.57 20.81
N TYR A 8 -39.12 16.61 19.56
CA TYR A 8 -38.50 15.80 18.49
C TYR A 8 -37.20 16.40 17.98
N LEU A 9 -37.02 17.73 18.07
CA LEU A 9 -35.78 18.40 17.70
C LEU A 9 -34.64 18.06 18.67
N GLN A 10 -34.94 17.88 19.96
CA GLN A 10 -33.97 17.48 20.98
C GLN A 10 -33.60 16.01 20.87
N LEU A 11 -34.50 15.14 20.42
CA LEU A 11 -34.22 13.72 20.23
C LEU A 11 -33.29 13.48 19.01
N LEU A 12 -33.44 14.27 17.94
CA LEU A 12 -32.58 14.22 16.77
C LEU A 12 -31.16 14.73 17.06
N ALA A 13 -31.01 15.72 17.96
CA ALA A 13 -29.68 16.24 18.31
C ALA A 13 -28.85 15.23 19.14
N CYS A 14 -29.51 14.34 19.91
CA CYS A 14 -28.79 13.32 20.68
C CYS A 14 -28.32 12.10 19.87
N LEU A 15 -28.91 11.83 18.69
CA LEU A 15 -28.49 10.72 17.84
C LEU A 15 -27.20 11.02 17.02
N GLY A 16 -26.79 12.30 16.92
CA GLY A 16 -25.63 12.71 16.16
C GLY A 16 -24.27 12.58 16.89
N LEU A 17 -24.26 12.24 18.19
CA LEU A 17 -23.05 12.30 19.01
C LEU A 17 -22.36 10.94 19.26
N PHE A 18 -22.83 9.85 18.66
CA PHE A 18 -22.22 8.52 18.82
C PHE A 18 -21.40 8.03 17.63
N ALA A 19 -21.02 8.91 16.70
CA ALA A 19 -19.99 8.58 15.71
C ALA A 19 -18.58 8.76 16.30
N CYS A 20 -18.32 8.14 17.46
CA CYS A 20 -16.95 7.92 17.90
C CYS A 20 -16.41 6.78 17.04
N GLY A 21 -15.81 7.13 15.90
CA GLY A 21 -15.08 6.17 15.10
C GLY A 21 -14.01 5.53 15.98
N SER A 22 -14.12 4.25 16.23
CA SER A 22 -13.05 3.51 16.90
C SER A 22 -11.79 3.71 16.08
N ALA A 23 -10.72 4.22 16.69
CA ALA A 23 -9.43 4.34 16.03
C ALA A 23 -9.08 2.98 15.42
N GLU A 24 -8.82 2.95 14.11
CA GLU A 24 -8.38 1.72 13.47
C GLU A 24 -7.04 1.30 14.05
N ARG A 25 -6.93 0.02 14.38
CA ARG A 25 -5.70 -0.55 14.93
C ARG A 25 -5.06 -1.45 13.88
N TYR A 26 -3.75 -1.32 13.76
CA TYR A 26 -2.91 -2.14 12.89
C TYR A 26 -1.82 -2.80 13.73
N ASP A 27 -1.44 -4.03 13.35
CA ASP A 27 -0.33 -4.73 13.99
C ASP A 27 1.01 -4.20 13.47
N VAL A 28 1.02 -3.75 12.21
CA VAL A 28 2.19 -3.18 11.52
C VAL A 28 1.77 -1.93 10.75
N VAL A 29 2.50 -0.85 10.97
CA VAL A 29 2.37 0.38 10.17
C VAL A 29 3.70 0.64 9.46
N ILE A 30 3.63 0.85 8.17
CA ILE A 30 4.79 1.11 7.30
C ILE A 30 4.65 2.52 6.75
N VAL A 31 5.63 3.35 7.01
CA VAL A 31 5.71 4.71 6.47
C VAL A 31 6.54 4.68 5.20
N GLY A 32 5.88 4.98 4.08
CA GLY A 32 6.43 4.93 2.73
C GLY A 32 6.16 3.61 2.00
N GLY A 33 5.44 3.70 0.89
CA GLY A 33 5.15 2.59 -0.04
C GLY A 33 6.19 2.41 -1.13
N GLY A 34 7.46 2.73 -0.86
CA GLY A 34 8.58 2.42 -1.76
C GLY A 34 8.70 0.91 -2.00
N ALA A 35 9.68 0.48 -2.80
CA ALA A 35 9.86 -0.94 -3.11
C ALA A 35 9.98 -1.81 -1.86
N SER A 36 10.77 -1.38 -0.88
CA SER A 36 10.95 -2.09 0.40
C SER A 36 9.71 -2.03 1.29
N GLY A 37 9.05 -0.85 1.39
CA GLY A 37 7.83 -0.69 2.18
C GLY A 37 6.67 -1.51 1.63
N THR A 38 6.50 -1.52 0.30
CA THR A 38 5.49 -2.35 -0.36
C THR A 38 5.75 -3.84 -0.11
N ALA A 39 7.02 -4.28 -0.26
CA ALA A 39 7.39 -5.67 0.00
C ALA A 39 7.21 -6.07 1.48
N ALA A 40 7.57 -5.18 2.41
CA ALA A 40 7.36 -5.41 3.84
C ALA A 40 5.87 -5.53 4.18
N GLY A 41 5.04 -4.65 3.60
CA GLY A 41 3.58 -4.69 3.81
C GLY A 41 2.94 -5.97 3.28
N LEU A 42 3.29 -6.38 2.07
CA LEU A 42 2.84 -7.63 1.48
C LEU A 42 3.20 -8.83 2.38
N GLN A 43 4.46 -8.88 2.81
CA GLN A 43 4.93 -9.99 3.62
C GLN A 43 4.29 -10.00 5.01
N ALA A 44 4.16 -8.86 5.67
CA ALA A 44 3.51 -8.76 6.98
C ALA A 44 2.04 -9.23 6.91
N ALA A 45 1.29 -8.79 5.90
CA ALA A 45 -0.09 -9.20 5.69
C ALA A 45 -0.23 -10.70 5.44
N ARG A 46 0.65 -11.29 4.64
CA ARG A 46 0.72 -12.74 4.36
C ARG A 46 1.04 -13.55 5.60
N MET A 47 1.81 -13.00 6.51
CA MET A 47 2.07 -13.59 7.83
C MET A 47 0.92 -13.43 8.81
N GLY A 48 -0.17 -12.79 8.40
CA GLY A 48 -1.39 -12.67 9.17
C GLY A 48 -1.54 -11.35 9.93
N ALA A 49 -0.58 -10.43 9.87
CA ALA A 49 -0.65 -9.14 10.51
C ALA A 49 -1.63 -8.20 9.78
N ARG A 50 -2.46 -7.48 10.52
CA ARG A 50 -3.24 -6.36 9.97
C ARG A 50 -2.30 -5.19 9.72
N THR A 51 -2.05 -4.89 8.46
CA THR A 51 -0.98 -4.00 8.03
C THR A 51 -1.51 -2.76 7.33
N LEU A 52 -0.90 -1.61 7.62
CA LEU A 52 -1.13 -0.35 6.94
C LEU A 52 0.17 0.13 6.29
N ILE A 53 0.09 0.53 5.03
CA ILE A 53 1.11 1.35 4.36
C ILE A 53 0.57 2.77 4.26
N VAL A 54 1.35 3.75 4.70
CA VAL A 54 1.08 5.20 4.51
C VAL A 54 2.00 5.69 3.40
N GLU A 55 1.43 6.11 2.28
CA GLU A 55 2.18 6.51 1.08
C GLU A 55 1.79 7.93 0.63
N GLU A 56 2.79 8.78 0.42
CA GLU A 56 2.59 10.19 0.05
C GLU A 56 2.05 10.37 -1.37
N PHE A 57 2.35 9.43 -2.26
CA PHE A 57 1.95 9.50 -3.67
C PHE A 57 0.78 8.55 -3.97
N ASP A 58 0.33 8.59 -5.22
CA ASP A 58 -0.67 7.65 -5.74
C ASP A 58 -0.08 6.32 -6.23
N TRP A 59 1.23 6.15 -6.12
CA TRP A 59 1.98 5.04 -6.70
C TRP A 59 2.73 4.26 -5.62
N LEU A 60 2.77 2.94 -5.78
CA LEU A 60 3.61 2.04 -4.98
C LEU A 60 4.90 1.70 -5.74
N GLY A 61 5.96 1.38 -4.98
CA GLY A 61 7.25 0.98 -5.55
C GLY A 61 8.32 2.06 -5.53
N GLY A 62 7.96 3.31 -5.25
CA GLY A 62 8.90 4.43 -5.05
C GLY A 62 9.89 4.60 -6.20
N MET A 63 11.17 4.30 -5.97
CA MET A 63 12.22 4.46 -6.98
C MET A 63 11.94 3.69 -8.26
N LEU A 64 11.38 2.48 -8.16
CA LEU A 64 11.07 1.64 -9.31
C LEU A 64 9.88 2.15 -10.14
N THR A 65 9.10 3.08 -9.61
CA THR A 65 7.85 3.54 -10.21
C THR A 65 7.76 5.05 -10.24
N SER A 66 7.30 5.71 -9.18
CA SER A 66 7.03 7.15 -9.12
C SER A 66 8.27 8.00 -9.38
N ALA A 67 9.46 7.56 -9.00
CA ALA A 67 10.72 8.26 -9.28
C ALA A 67 11.30 7.93 -10.67
N GLY A 68 10.70 7.04 -11.45
CA GLY A 68 11.06 6.78 -12.85
C GLY A 68 12.32 5.95 -13.07
N VAL A 69 12.91 5.34 -12.04
CA VAL A 69 14.05 4.43 -12.18
C VAL A 69 13.54 2.99 -12.30
N SER A 70 12.88 2.70 -13.40
CA SER A 70 12.21 1.42 -13.68
C SER A 70 13.18 0.38 -14.28
N ALA A 71 14.32 0.24 -13.64
CA ALA A 71 15.38 -0.70 -14.00
C ALA A 71 15.95 -1.30 -12.71
N THR A 72 16.11 -2.61 -12.68
CA THR A 72 16.68 -3.28 -11.50
C THR A 72 18.05 -3.84 -11.85
N ASP A 73 19.05 -3.44 -11.07
CA ASP A 73 20.43 -3.86 -11.25
C ASP A 73 20.72 -5.18 -10.55
N GLY A 74 21.54 -5.99 -11.16
CA GLY A 74 21.99 -7.26 -10.58
C GLY A 74 20.84 -8.24 -10.36
N ASN A 75 21.01 -9.19 -9.54
CA ASN A 75 20.05 -10.13 -8.94
C ASN A 75 18.86 -10.65 -9.80
N TYR A 76 18.83 -10.37 -11.10
CA TYR A 76 17.74 -10.79 -11.99
C TYR A 76 17.56 -12.31 -12.08
N ARG A 77 18.59 -13.07 -11.64
CA ARG A 77 18.57 -14.53 -11.55
C ARG A 77 18.07 -15.07 -10.24
N LEU A 78 17.91 -14.23 -9.20
CA LEU A 78 17.34 -14.67 -7.94
C LEU A 78 15.88 -15.08 -8.16
N ARG A 79 15.54 -16.23 -7.59
CA ARG A 79 14.19 -16.79 -7.61
C ARG A 79 13.63 -16.82 -6.21
N GLY A 80 12.32 -16.54 -6.10
CA GLY A 80 11.57 -16.58 -4.86
C GLY A 80 11.28 -15.22 -4.25
N GLY A 81 10.32 -15.22 -3.33
CA GLY A 81 9.82 -14.05 -2.64
C GLY A 81 9.09 -13.05 -3.54
N ILE A 82 8.82 -11.88 -2.99
CA ILE A 82 8.07 -10.82 -3.67
C ILE A 82 8.80 -10.31 -4.92
N TRP A 83 10.13 -10.35 -4.93
CA TRP A 83 10.90 -10.01 -6.11
C TRP A 83 10.57 -10.89 -7.31
N ASP A 84 10.55 -12.21 -7.12
CA ASP A 84 10.27 -13.15 -8.21
C ASP A 84 8.80 -13.07 -8.66
N GLU A 85 7.89 -12.80 -7.74
CA GLU A 85 6.49 -12.53 -8.07
C GLU A 85 6.35 -11.29 -8.94
N PHE A 86 6.96 -10.17 -8.51
CA PHE A 86 6.95 -8.92 -9.26
C PHE A 86 7.54 -9.10 -10.67
N ARG A 87 8.70 -9.75 -10.75
CA ARG A 87 9.36 -10.05 -12.02
C ARG A 87 8.51 -10.97 -12.92
N THR A 88 7.87 -11.97 -12.35
CA THR A 88 6.99 -12.88 -13.08
C THR A 88 5.78 -12.15 -13.65
N GLU A 89 5.18 -11.22 -12.88
CA GLU A 89 4.09 -10.39 -13.37
C GLU A 89 4.54 -9.43 -14.48
N LEU A 90 5.75 -8.87 -14.40
CA LEU A 90 6.35 -8.10 -15.49
C LEU A 90 6.48 -8.95 -16.75
N ALA A 91 7.10 -10.14 -16.65
CA ALA A 91 7.26 -11.05 -17.76
C ALA A 91 5.91 -11.46 -18.38
N ARG A 92 4.89 -11.66 -17.57
CA ARG A 92 3.52 -11.94 -18.05
C ARG A 92 2.94 -10.75 -18.81
N HIS A 93 3.15 -9.53 -18.32
CA HIS A 93 2.67 -8.31 -19.00
C HIS A 93 3.30 -8.13 -20.36
N TYR A 94 4.61 -8.33 -20.49
CA TYR A 94 5.35 -8.16 -21.73
C TYR A 94 5.42 -9.43 -22.61
N GLY A 95 4.84 -10.53 -22.15
CA GLY A 95 4.70 -11.79 -22.89
C GLY A 95 5.79 -12.82 -22.62
N CYS A 96 6.98 -12.42 -22.20
CA CYS A 96 8.08 -13.34 -21.85
C CYS A 96 9.19 -12.67 -21.04
N ASP A 97 10.04 -13.47 -20.42
CA ASP A 97 11.22 -13.02 -19.68
C ASP A 97 12.20 -12.19 -20.52
N SER A 98 12.41 -12.59 -21.77
CA SER A 98 13.36 -11.92 -22.67
C SER A 98 12.92 -10.52 -23.07
N ALA A 99 11.62 -10.22 -22.99
CA ALA A 99 11.11 -8.87 -23.26
C ALA A 99 11.55 -7.84 -22.20
N LEU A 100 11.95 -8.29 -21.02
CA LEU A 100 12.49 -7.42 -19.97
C LEU A 100 13.96 -7.04 -20.20
N MET A 101 14.68 -7.80 -21.02
CA MET A 101 16.13 -7.69 -21.26
C MET A 101 16.43 -6.71 -22.41
N THR A 102 15.87 -5.53 -22.36
CA THR A 102 15.98 -4.52 -23.42
C THR A 102 17.06 -3.48 -23.19
N GLY A 103 17.64 -3.47 -21.98
CA GLY A 103 18.64 -2.49 -21.61
C GLY A 103 20.06 -2.99 -21.74
N TRP A 104 20.94 -2.05 -21.84
CA TRP A 104 22.38 -2.30 -21.82
C TRP A 104 22.88 -2.66 -20.40
N VAL A 105 22.42 -1.92 -19.36
CA VAL A 105 22.95 -2.01 -17.99
C VAL A 105 22.11 -2.95 -17.13
N SER A 106 20.79 -2.92 -17.30
CA SER A 106 19.84 -3.74 -16.55
C SER A 106 19.23 -4.83 -17.43
N ASN A 107 19.02 -6.01 -16.83
CA ASN A 107 18.33 -7.13 -17.47
C ASN A 107 16.82 -7.17 -17.09
N VAL A 108 16.34 -6.20 -16.36
CA VAL A 108 14.91 -6.08 -16.02
C VAL A 108 14.51 -4.61 -16.13
N LEU A 109 13.91 -4.27 -17.27
CA LEU A 109 13.37 -2.95 -17.55
C LEU A 109 11.85 -3.04 -17.76
N PHE A 110 11.16 -1.98 -17.37
CA PHE A 110 9.71 -1.92 -17.52
C PHE A 110 9.25 -0.46 -17.47
N GLU A 111 8.03 -0.17 -17.90
CA GLU A 111 7.43 1.15 -17.69
C GLU A 111 7.05 1.34 -16.21
N PRO A 112 7.34 2.51 -15.63
CA PRO A 112 6.99 2.82 -14.24
C PRO A 112 5.53 2.55 -13.88
N SER A 113 4.60 2.88 -14.77
CA SER A 113 3.16 2.66 -14.61
C SER A 113 2.79 1.18 -14.56
N VAL A 114 3.50 0.34 -15.30
CA VAL A 114 3.32 -1.12 -15.25
C VAL A 114 3.77 -1.66 -13.91
N GLY A 115 4.93 -1.19 -13.42
CA GLY A 115 5.43 -1.54 -12.10
C GLY A 115 4.46 -1.19 -10.98
N ASP A 116 3.94 0.04 -10.97
CA ASP A 116 2.91 0.48 -10.02
C ASP A 116 1.65 -0.41 -10.08
N SER A 117 1.17 -0.66 -11.30
CA SER A 117 -0.02 -1.50 -11.50
C SER A 117 0.15 -2.92 -10.96
N ILE A 118 1.36 -3.48 -11.07
CA ILE A 118 1.68 -4.80 -10.53
C ILE A 118 1.68 -4.74 -9.00
N PHE A 119 2.37 -3.78 -8.37
CA PHE A 119 2.36 -3.63 -6.93
C PHE A 119 0.95 -3.45 -6.38
N LYS A 120 0.12 -2.62 -7.01
CA LYS A 120 -1.28 -2.42 -6.63
C LYS A 120 -2.10 -3.71 -6.73
N ARG A 121 -1.89 -4.53 -7.76
CA ARG A 121 -2.57 -5.84 -7.86
C ARG A 121 -2.14 -6.81 -6.77
N LEU A 122 -0.84 -6.88 -6.47
CA LEU A 122 -0.34 -7.72 -5.38
C LEU A 122 -0.94 -7.30 -4.04
N VAL A 123 -0.96 -6.01 -3.76
CA VAL A 123 -1.56 -5.44 -2.54
C VAL A 123 -3.07 -5.70 -2.48
N ALA A 124 -3.80 -5.52 -3.56
CA ALA A 124 -5.24 -5.77 -3.62
C ALA A 124 -5.61 -7.24 -3.39
N GLY A 125 -4.68 -8.15 -3.61
CA GLY A 125 -4.83 -9.58 -3.30
C GLY A 125 -4.71 -9.92 -1.81
N GLU A 126 -4.29 -8.98 -0.97
CA GLU A 126 -4.02 -9.24 0.45
C GLU A 126 -5.09 -8.58 1.34
N PRO A 127 -6.06 -9.33 1.87
CA PRO A 127 -7.19 -8.76 2.60
C PRO A 127 -6.82 -8.09 3.92
N LYS A 128 -5.62 -8.34 4.45
CA LYS A 128 -5.09 -7.72 5.68
C LYS A 128 -4.19 -6.52 5.42
N LEU A 129 -4.01 -6.11 4.16
CA LEU A 129 -3.17 -4.97 3.78
C LEU A 129 -4.03 -3.79 3.32
N THR A 130 -3.88 -2.69 4.01
CA THR A 130 -4.49 -1.40 3.65
C THR A 130 -3.41 -0.44 3.20
N VAL A 131 -3.69 0.38 2.20
CA VAL A 131 -2.80 1.48 1.79
C VAL A 131 -3.57 2.79 1.86
N TRP A 132 -3.01 3.74 2.58
CA TRP A 132 -3.44 5.12 2.55
C TRP A 132 -2.54 5.90 1.60
N TYR A 133 -3.06 6.20 0.44
CA TYR A 133 -2.40 7.06 -0.55
C TYR A 133 -2.57 8.52 -0.21
N ARG A 134 -1.70 9.39 -0.74
CA ARG A 134 -1.70 10.85 -0.52
C ARG A 134 -1.70 11.20 0.95
N SER A 135 -1.00 10.41 1.73
CA SER A 135 -0.97 10.50 3.18
C SER A 135 0.46 10.49 3.68
N ALA A 136 0.79 11.39 4.58
CA ALA A 136 2.09 11.45 5.23
C ALA A 136 1.94 11.22 6.74
N ALA A 137 2.90 10.53 7.33
CA ALA A 137 3.00 10.42 8.78
C ALA A 137 3.70 11.67 9.32
N GLU A 138 3.04 12.41 10.19
CA GLU A 138 3.62 13.62 10.81
C GLU A 138 4.38 13.29 12.09
N THR A 139 3.80 12.46 12.94
CA THR A 139 4.38 12.08 14.22
C THR A 139 4.05 10.64 14.55
N ALA A 140 4.91 10.01 15.34
CA ALA A 140 4.65 8.73 15.96
C ALA A 140 4.95 8.85 17.45
N GLU A 141 3.97 8.52 18.29
CA GLU A 141 4.12 8.55 19.73
C GLU A 141 3.92 7.16 20.31
N ARG A 142 4.79 6.79 21.23
CA ARG A 142 4.70 5.51 21.92
C ARG A 142 3.97 5.68 23.25
N GLU A 143 2.86 4.98 23.39
CA GLU A 143 2.17 4.89 24.67
C GLU A 143 2.34 3.47 25.25
N LYS A 144 3.12 3.35 26.36
CA LYS A 144 3.52 2.05 26.95
C LYS A 144 4.28 1.19 25.93
N ASP A 145 3.66 0.12 25.45
CA ASP A 145 4.25 -0.83 24.48
C ASP A 145 3.62 -0.76 23.08
N VAL A 146 2.86 0.31 22.81
CA VAL A 146 2.17 0.54 21.52
C VAL A 146 2.65 1.85 20.91
N TRP A 147 2.89 1.85 19.61
CA TRP A 147 3.20 3.03 18.81
C TRP A 147 1.94 3.66 18.24
#